data_eafcf77fafe7c1e5c2c350ce56be1f6d
#
_entry.id   eafcf77fafe7c1e5c2c350ce56be1f6d
#
_cell.length_a   1.000
_cell.length_b   1.000
_cell.length_c   1.000
_cell.angle_alpha   90.00
_cell.angle_beta   90.00
_cell.angle_gamma   90.00
#
_symmetry.space_group_name_H-M   'P 1'
#
loop_
_entity.id
_entity.type
_entity.pdbx_description
1 polymer ?
#
loop_
_entity_poly.entity_id
_entity_poly.type
_entity_poly.pdbx_seq_one_letter_code
_entity_poly.pdbx_strand_id
1 'polypeptide(L)'
;NPRGVLTVHGGGFGFVQTAEGAYFVPASKMAGAFDGDLVEVAPLPPTGGKGGARQPHQGAARPGDQPAARVLRVVDRAHDTLVGRYEVAEPFGVVVPEDARIPYDIFTMRSDHPDVPDGSLVRVRITAFPTRHTAATGVVEEVIGQAGDEGVGVDLIVARRKLETAFSDGALAEARAAVLDEAGALAEGYRDLRERFTLTIDPADARDFDDALSLEPVVLESGKMPRSVRFVDE
;
A
#
# COMPACT_ATOMS: atom_id res chain seq x y z
N ASN A 1 20.77 21.96 -8.10
CA ASN A 1 19.36 21.75 -8.40
C ASN A 1 18.68 21.10 -7.21
N PRO A 2 17.52 21.62 -6.77
CA PRO A 2 16.75 21.06 -5.67
C PRO A 2 16.34 19.60 -5.96
N ARG A 3 16.29 18.78 -4.89
CA ARG A 3 15.82 17.40 -4.93
C ARG A 3 14.69 17.22 -3.93
N GLY A 4 13.70 16.43 -4.28
CA GLY A 4 12.57 16.14 -3.41
C GLY A 4 11.68 15.04 -3.95
N VAL A 5 10.75 14.62 -3.13
CA VAL A 5 9.76 13.60 -3.51
C VAL A 5 8.65 14.27 -4.32
N LEU A 6 8.32 13.64 -5.44
CA LEU A 6 7.25 14.06 -6.33
C LEU A 6 5.92 13.49 -5.85
N THR A 7 4.92 14.34 -5.67
CA THR A 7 3.52 13.93 -5.45
C THR A 7 2.72 14.28 -6.70
N VAL A 8 2.16 13.29 -7.36
CA VAL A 8 1.37 13.46 -8.60
C VAL A 8 -0.11 13.51 -8.27
N HIS A 9 -0.85 14.37 -8.95
CA HIS A 9 -2.30 14.48 -8.90
C HIS A 9 -2.96 13.88 -10.15
N GLY A 10 -4.21 13.46 -10.05
CA GLY A 10 -4.95 12.81 -11.13
C GLY A 10 -5.08 13.60 -12.44
N GLY A 11 -4.74 14.90 -12.43
CA GLY A 11 -4.62 15.74 -13.64
C GLY A 11 -3.25 15.67 -14.34
N GLY A 12 -2.35 14.77 -13.89
CA GLY A 12 -1.02 14.56 -14.47
C GLY A 12 0.03 15.60 -14.08
N PHE A 13 -0.30 16.62 -13.28
CA PHE A 13 0.65 17.55 -12.67
C PHE A 13 1.08 17.08 -11.30
N GLY A 14 2.17 17.63 -10.79
CA GLY A 14 2.64 17.26 -9.47
C GLY A 14 3.29 18.40 -8.69
N PHE A 15 3.67 18.09 -7.47
CA PHE A 15 4.44 18.96 -6.58
C PHE A 15 5.67 18.21 -6.08
N VAL A 16 6.79 18.92 -6.03
CA VAL A 16 8.03 18.39 -5.47
C VAL A 16 8.35 19.16 -4.20
N GLN A 17 8.33 18.46 -3.07
CA GLN A 17 8.73 19.02 -1.78
C GLN A 17 10.24 18.89 -1.62
N THR A 18 10.94 20.03 -1.52
CA THR A 18 12.39 20.10 -1.34
C THR A 18 12.75 20.84 -0.05
N ALA A 19 14.02 20.84 0.32
CA ALA A 19 14.52 21.63 1.45
C ALA A 19 14.35 23.16 1.23
N GLU A 20 14.28 23.59 -0.03
CA GLU A 20 14.15 25.01 -0.41
C GLU A 20 12.67 25.44 -0.52
N GLY A 21 11.72 24.50 -0.42
CA GLY A 21 10.29 24.72 -0.55
C GLY A 21 9.62 23.81 -1.56
N ALA A 22 8.35 24.06 -1.82
CA ALA A 22 7.55 23.28 -2.77
C ALA A 22 7.62 23.89 -4.18
N TYR A 23 7.74 23.02 -5.19
CA TYR A 23 7.71 23.38 -6.61
C TYR A 23 6.53 22.72 -7.30
N PHE A 24 5.81 23.48 -8.11
CA PHE A 24 4.78 22.97 -9.01
C PHE A 24 5.41 22.42 -10.30
N VAL A 25 5.06 21.19 -10.69
CA VAL A 25 5.54 20.55 -11.93
C VAL A 25 4.36 20.30 -12.87
N PRO A 26 4.26 21.03 -13.98
CA PRO A 26 3.24 20.78 -15.00
C PRO A 26 3.37 19.38 -15.60
N ALA A 27 2.26 18.77 -16.03
CA ALA A 27 2.22 17.44 -16.66
C ALA A 27 3.24 17.28 -17.80
N SER A 28 3.39 18.29 -18.65
CA SER A 28 4.35 18.28 -19.77
C SER A 28 5.83 18.36 -19.35
N LYS A 29 6.11 18.52 -18.05
CA LYS A 29 7.45 18.71 -17.48
C LYS A 29 7.86 17.61 -16.50
N MET A 30 7.09 16.53 -16.44
CA MET A 30 7.31 15.39 -15.54
C MET A 30 8.48 14.50 -15.96
N ALA A 31 8.89 14.52 -17.22
CA ALA A 31 10.02 13.75 -17.77
C ALA A 31 9.99 12.25 -17.45
N GLY A 32 8.81 11.63 -17.42
CA GLY A 32 8.64 10.21 -17.12
C GLY A 32 8.75 9.85 -15.64
N ALA A 33 8.67 10.84 -14.75
CA ALA A 33 8.60 10.59 -13.31
C ALA A 33 7.19 10.16 -12.90
N PHE A 34 7.12 9.30 -11.89
CA PHE A 34 5.90 8.76 -11.29
C PHE A 34 5.69 9.32 -9.89
N ASP A 35 4.51 9.09 -9.34
CA ASP A 35 4.19 9.45 -7.96
C ASP A 35 5.16 8.78 -6.98
N GLY A 36 5.65 9.53 -6.00
CA GLY A 36 6.61 9.05 -4.99
C GLY A 36 8.08 9.08 -5.41
N ASP A 37 8.40 9.27 -6.69
CA ASP A 37 9.79 9.30 -7.16
C ASP A 37 10.60 10.43 -6.49
N LEU A 38 11.84 10.13 -6.13
CA LEU A 38 12.81 11.16 -5.76
C LEU A 38 13.35 11.79 -7.05
N VAL A 39 13.08 13.06 -7.23
CA VAL A 39 13.44 13.78 -8.47
C VAL A 39 14.36 14.97 -8.21
N GLU A 40 15.16 15.30 -9.20
CA GLU A 40 15.91 16.54 -9.28
C GLU A 40 15.16 17.49 -10.22
N VAL A 41 14.91 18.71 -9.75
CA VAL A 41 14.11 19.70 -10.50
C VAL A 41 14.91 20.96 -10.81
N ALA A 42 14.54 21.64 -11.90
CA ALA A 42 15.01 22.97 -12.22
C ALA A 42 13.84 23.95 -12.24
N PRO A 43 13.91 25.07 -11.50
CA PRO A 43 12.93 26.13 -11.58
C PRO A 43 12.75 26.62 -13.03
N LEU A 44 11.51 26.89 -13.40
CA LEU A 44 11.19 27.54 -14.68
C LEU A 44 11.19 29.05 -14.49
N PRO A 45 11.56 29.83 -15.52
CA PRO A 45 11.40 31.26 -15.48
C PRO A 45 9.93 31.61 -15.19
N PRO A 46 9.67 32.68 -14.42
CA PRO A 46 8.31 33.15 -14.23
C PRO A 46 7.69 33.42 -15.60
N THR A 47 6.60 32.73 -15.90
CA THR A 47 5.82 33.04 -17.09
C THR A 47 5.23 34.42 -16.88
N GLY A 48 5.70 35.40 -17.67
CA GLY A 48 5.28 36.79 -17.61
C GLY A 48 3.82 36.96 -18.01
N GLY A 49 2.91 36.67 -17.10
CA GLY A 49 1.55 37.15 -17.12
C GLY A 49 1.57 38.58 -16.58
N LYS A 50 1.04 39.54 -17.35
CA LYS A 50 0.76 40.91 -16.94
C LYS A 50 -0.21 40.89 -15.74
N GLY A 51 0.32 40.78 -14.53
CA GLY A 51 -0.42 40.81 -13.24
C GLY A 51 0.55 40.97 -12.11
N GLY A 52 0.55 42.18 -11.52
CA GLY A 52 1.52 42.75 -10.62
C GLY A 52 2.12 41.80 -9.55
N ALA A 53 3.34 42.11 -9.20
CA ALA A 53 4.08 41.54 -8.08
C ALA A 53 3.21 41.54 -6.81
N ARG A 54 2.65 40.39 -6.43
CA ARG A 54 2.06 40.19 -5.12
C ARG A 54 3.16 39.79 -4.14
N GLN A 55 3.27 40.58 -3.08
CA GLN A 55 4.13 40.26 -1.94
C GLN A 55 3.73 38.92 -1.34
N PRO A 56 4.70 38.12 -0.83
CA PRO A 56 4.40 36.85 -0.20
C PRO A 56 3.65 37.09 1.11
N HIS A 57 2.38 36.75 1.14
CA HIS A 57 1.61 36.70 2.38
C HIS A 57 2.02 35.46 3.17
N GLN A 58 2.38 35.63 4.43
CA GLN A 58 2.54 34.59 5.44
C GLN A 58 1.18 33.94 5.73
N GLY A 59 0.82 32.94 4.93
CA GLY A 59 -0.37 32.12 5.09
C GLY A 59 -0.24 30.89 4.19
N ALA A 60 -0.85 29.77 4.55
CA ALA A 60 -0.75 28.50 3.80
C ALA A 60 -0.81 28.73 2.29
N ALA A 61 0.23 28.28 1.57
CA ALA A 61 0.37 28.45 0.14
C ALA A 61 -0.85 27.87 -0.59
N ARG A 62 -1.51 28.69 -1.40
CA ARG A 62 -2.61 28.24 -2.25
C ARG A 62 -2.04 27.49 -3.47
N PRO A 63 -2.76 26.49 -4.02
CA PRO A 63 -2.41 25.93 -5.30
C PRO A 63 -2.28 27.06 -6.35
N GLY A 64 -1.05 27.29 -6.88
CA GLY A 64 -0.75 28.38 -7.81
C GLY A 64 0.27 29.42 -7.34
N ASP A 65 0.63 29.42 -6.05
CA ASP A 65 1.65 30.32 -5.49
C ASP A 65 3.09 29.72 -5.53
N GLN A 66 3.20 28.40 -5.81
CA GLN A 66 4.50 27.74 -5.88
C GLN A 66 5.22 28.05 -7.20
N PRO A 67 6.55 28.26 -7.16
CA PRO A 67 7.34 28.42 -8.37
C PRO A 67 7.23 27.15 -9.23
N ALA A 68 7.04 27.35 -10.54
CA ALA A 68 7.00 26.25 -11.47
C ALA A 68 8.41 25.67 -11.68
N ALA A 69 8.48 24.34 -11.85
CA ALA A 69 9.73 23.64 -12.12
C ALA A 69 9.52 22.57 -13.20
N ARG A 70 10.61 22.05 -13.73
CA ARG A 70 10.64 20.86 -14.56
C ARG A 70 11.48 19.78 -13.89
N VAL A 71 11.10 18.54 -14.03
CA VAL A 71 11.94 17.40 -13.65
C VAL A 71 13.12 17.35 -14.64
N LEU A 72 14.33 17.30 -14.11
CA LEU A 72 15.54 17.09 -14.88
C LEU A 72 15.83 15.61 -15.05
N ARG A 73 15.72 14.87 -13.95
CA ARG A 73 15.89 13.42 -13.91
C ARG A 73 15.25 12.84 -12.66
N VAL A 74 14.91 11.58 -12.72
CA VAL A 74 14.57 10.76 -11.56
C VAL A 74 15.89 10.30 -10.94
N VAL A 75 16.03 10.51 -9.62
CA VAL A 75 17.20 10.12 -8.84
C VAL A 75 17.00 8.72 -8.30
N ASP A 76 15.78 8.44 -7.81
CA ASP A 76 15.39 7.15 -7.29
C ASP A 76 13.91 6.89 -7.60
N ARG A 77 13.57 5.64 -7.88
CA ARG A 77 12.22 5.20 -8.22
C ARG A 77 11.49 4.69 -6.98
N ALA A 78 10.31 5.23 -6.73
CA ALA A 78 9.44 4.74 -5.66
C ALA A 78 8.80 3.39 -6.02
N HIS A 79 8.54 3.17 -7.31
CA HIS A 79 7.83 1.99 -7.79
C HIS A 79 8.52 1.41 -9.03
N ASP A 80 8.77 0.13 -9.00
CA ASP A 80 9.25 -0.71 -10.09
C ASP A 80 8.16 -1.61 -10.66
N THR A 81 7.03 -1.72 -9.91
CA THR A 81 5.87 -2.50 -10.29
C THR A 81 4.60 -1.65 -10.17
N LEU A 82 3.62 -1.93 -10.98
CA LEU A 82 2.28 -1.36 -10.89
C LEU A 82 1.22 -2.40 -11.22
N VAL A 83 -0.02 -2.06 -10.89
CA VAL A 83 -1.20 -2.84 -11.24
C VAL A 83 -2.00 -2.10 -12.30
N GLY A 84 -2.48 -2.83 -13.30
CA GLY A 84 -3.26 -2.26 -14.39
C GLY A 84 -4.08 -3.31 -15.12
N ARG A 85 -4.90 -2.84 -16.05
CA ARG A 85 -5.69 -3.68 -16.93
C ARG A 85 -4.88 -4.01 -18.17
N TYR A 86 -4.81 -5.30 -18.47
CA TYR A 86 -4.13 -5.82 -19.65
C TYR A 86 -5.07 -5.77 -20.87
N GLU A 87 -4.63 -5.12 -21.93
CA GLU A 87 -5.33 -5.03 -23.19
C GLU A 87 -4.48 -5.69 -24.28
N VAL A 88 -5.09 -6.58 -25.07
CA VAL A 88 -4.41 -7.25 -26.17
C VAL A 88 -4.38 -6.32 -27.40
N ALA A 89 -3.18 -5.96 -27.83
CA ALA A 89 -2.93 -5.10 -29.00
C ALA A 89 -1.77 -5.67 -29.84
N GLU A 90 -2.03 -6.73 -30.59
CA GLU A 90 -0.99 -7.44 -31.36
C GLU A 90 -0.05 -6.52 -32.13
N PRO A 91 1.28 -6.71 -32.06
CA PRO A 91 2.01 -7.80 -31.38
C PRO A 91 2.32 -7.52 -29.90
N PHE A 92 1.67 -6.55 -29.29
CA PHE A 92 1.86 -6.12 -27.93
C PHE A 92 0.73 -6.55 -27.00
N GLY A 93 1.01 -6.56 -25.71
CA GLY A 93 0.04 -6.36 -24.64
C GLY A 93 0.26 -4.97 -24.05
N VAL A 94 -0.80 -4.28 -23.72
CA VAL A 94 -0.75 -2.95 -23.13
C VAL A 94 -1.35 -3.02 -21.75
N VAL A 95 -0.60 -2.60 -20.72
CA VAL A 95 -1.14 -2.49 -19.37
C VAL A 95 -1.50 -1.04 -19.10
N VAL A 96 -2.80 -0.78 -18.98
CA VAL A 96 -3.35 0.52 -18.59
C VAL A 96 -3.39 0.60 -17.07
N PRO A 97 -2.62 1.50 -16.43
CA PRO A 97 -2.56 1.57 -14.97
C PRO A 97 -3.93 1.88 -14.33
N GLU A 98 -4.25 1.18 -13.24
CA GLU A 98 -5.44 1.48 -12.42
C GLU A 98 -5.28 2.77 -11.61
N ASP A 99 -4.08 3.26 -11.41
CA ASP A 99 -3.80 4.51 -10.72
C ASP A 99 -3.75 5.68 -11.71
N ALA A 100 -4.77 6.52 -11.69
CA ALA A 100 -4.87 7.72 -12.57
C ALA A 100 -3.69 8.72 -12.40
N ARG A 101 -2.85 8.57 -11.38
CA ARG A 101 -1.64 9.37 -11.19
C ARG A 101 -0.49 8.90 -12.08
N ILE A 102 -0.62 7.72 -12.71
CA ILE A 102 0.36 7.17 -13.65
C ILE A 102 -0.24 7.32 -15.06
N PRO A 103 0.15 8.37 -15.81
CA PRO A 103 -0.45 8.68 -17.10
C PRO A 103 0.22 7.95 -18.28
N TYR A 104 0.92 6.86 -18.03
CA TYR A 104 1.69 6.13 -19.03
C TYR A 104 1.25 4.68 -19.07
N ASP A 105 0.84 4.21 -20.26
CA ASP A 105 0.63 2.80 -20.50
C ASP A 105 1.96 2.05 -20.56
N ILE A 106 1.95 0.80 -20.09
CA ILE A 106 3.13 -0.05 -20.07
C ILE A 106 2.99 -1.09 -21.18
N PHE A 107 3.91 -1.06 -22.12
CA PHE A 107 3.92 -2.01 -23.24
C PHE A 107 4.67 -3.29 -22.86
N THR A 108 4.09 -4.42 -23.19
CA THR A 108 4.68 -5.76 -23.02
C THR A 108 4.70 -6.44 -24.38
N MET A 109 5.53 -7.47 -24.55
CA MET A 109 5.45 -8.30 -25.75
C MET A 109 4.36 -9.35 -25.54
N ARG A 110 3.39 -9.41 -26.44
CA ARG A 110 2.31 -10.43 -26.36
C ARG A 110 2.86 -11.86 -26.39
N SER A 111 3.96 -12.09 -27.13
CA SER A 111 4.62 -13.39 -27.18
C SER A 111 5.11 -13.90 -25.83
N ASP A 112 5.44 -12.99 -24.90
CA ASP A 112 5.94 -13.36 -23.58
C ASP A 112 4.81 -13.77 -22.62
N HIS A 113 3.57 -13.38 -22.96
CA HIS A 113 2.38 -13.58 -22.14
C HIS A 113 1.17 -14.04 -22.98
N PRO A 114 1.29 -15.13 -23.77
CA PRO A 114 0.27 -15.54 -24.73
C PRO A 114 -1.06 -15.93 -24.06
N ASP A 115 -0.99 -16.39 -22.81
CA ASP A 115 -2.14 -16.93 -22.08
C ASP A 115 -2.86 -15.89 -21.22
N VAL A 116 -2.37 -14.63 -21.16
CA VAL A 116 -3.05 -13.58 -20.39
C VAL A 116 -4.28 -13.11 -21.17
N PRO A 117 -5.51 -13.28 -20.62
CA PRO A 117 -6.73 -12.87 -21.30
C PRO A 117 -6.82 -11.34 -21.39
N ASP A 118 -7.50 -10.87 -22.44
CA ASP A 118 -7.85 -9.46 -22.57
C ASP A 118 -8.74 -9.01 -21.39
N GLY A 119 -8.51 -7.79 -20.88
CA GLY A 119 -9.23 -7.24 -19.73
C GLY A 119 -8.77 -7.72 -18.37
N SER A 120 -7.77 -8.62 -18.28
CA SER A 120 -7.23 -9.08 -17.01
C SER A 120 -6.62 -7.95 -16.20
N LEU A 121 -6.82 -7.98 -14.88
CA LEU A 121 -6.03 -7.20 -13.93
C LEU A 121 -4.71 -7.91 -13.70
N VAL A 122 -3.61 -7.21 -13.91
CA VAL A 122 -2.27 -7.77 -13.83
C VAL A 122 -1.35 -6.88 -12.99
N ARG A 123 -0.36 -7.52 -12.37
CA ARG A 123 0.82 -6.83 -11.85
C ARG A 123 1.93 -6.90 -12.89
N VAL A 124 2.44 -5.73 -13.29
CA VAL A 124 3.53 -5.61 -14.26
C VAL A 124 4.75 -4.99 -13.60
N ARG A 125 5.92 -5.58 -13.85
CA ARG A 125 7.20 -4.98 -13.48
C ARG A 125 7.72 -4.16 -14.65
N ILE A 126 8.10 -2.91 -14.37
CA ILE A 126 8.60 -1.97 -15.35
C ILE A 126 10.05 -2.31 -15.67
N THR A 127 10.37 -2.58 -16.92
CA THR A 127 11.71 -2.87 -17.41
C THR A 127 12.40 -1.65 -18.01
N ALA A 128 11.60 -0.72 -18.57
CA ALA A 128 12.09 0.58 -19.01
C ALA A 128 11.03 1.65 -18.74
N PHE A 129 11.47 2.74 -18.12
CA PHE A 129 10.59 3.87 -17.81
C PHE A 129 10.41 4.79 -19.03
N PRO A 130 9.27 5.52 -19.11
CA PRO A 130 9.00 6.35 -20.26
C PRO A 130 9.99 7.51 -20.38
N THR A 131 10.31 7.87 -21.58
CA THR A 131 11.10 9.07 -21.91
C THR A 131 10.31 9.94 -22.88
N ARG A 132 10.91 11.02 -23.37
CA ARG A 132 10.29 11.84 -24.42
C ARG A 132 10.13 11.10 -25.76
N HIS A 133 10.89 10.02 -25.97
CA HIS A 133 11.00 9.32 -27.25
C HIS A 133 10.62 7.85 -27.18
N THR A 134 10.46 7.30 -25.98
CA THR A 134 10.18 5.88 -25.76
C THR A 134 9.02 5.73 -24.79
N ALA A 135 8.12 4.79 -25.08
CA ALA A 135 7.08 4.35 -24.16
C ALA A 135 7.69 3.55 -23.02
N ALA A 136 6.94 3.42 -21.93
CA ALA A 136 7.31 2.51 -20.85
C ALA A 136 7.14 1.06 -21.32
N THR A 137 8.05 0.17 -20.89
CA THR A 137 7.93 -1.27 -21.14
C THR A 137 8.00 -2.06 -19.86
N GLY A 138 7.41 -3.26 -19.86
CA GLY A 138 7.36 -4.11 -18.70
C GLY A 138 7.13 -5.56 -19.02
N VAL A 139 7.11 -6.37 -17.97
CA VAL A 139 6.82 -7.80 -17.99
C VAL A 139 5.71 -8.08 -16.98
N VAL A 140 4.66 -8.79 -17.39
CA VAL A 140 3.59 -9.24 -16.48
C VAL A 140 4.17 -10.28 -15.53
N GLU A 141 4.08 -10.02 -14.24
CA GLU A 141 4.55 -10.94 -13.19
C GLU A 141 3.43 -11.81 -12.64
N GLU A 142 2.21 -11.27 -12.64
CA GLU A 142 1.06 -11.95 -12.04
C GLU A 142 -0.24 -11.52 -12.73
N VAL A 143 -1.13 -12.48 -12.95
CA VAL A 143 -2.52 -12.23 -13.29
C VAL A 143 -3.32 -12.28 -11.98
N ILE A 144 -3.90 -11.15 -11.59
CA ILE A 144 -4.65 -11.01 -10.34
C ILE A 144 -6.04 -11.60 -10.49
N GLY A 145 -6.69 -11.37 -11.65
CA GLY A 145 -8.03 -11.86 -11.97
C GLY A 145 -8.69 -11.06 -13.08
N GLN A 146 -9.96 -11.32 -13.34
CA GLN A 146 -10.77 -10.54 -14.27
C GLN A 146 -11.56 -9.47 -13.53
N ALA A 147 -11.76 -8.33 -14.17
CA ALA A 147 -12.63 -7.29 -13.63
C ALA A 147 -14.05 -7.85 -13.46
N GLY A 148 -14.52 -7.92 -12.22
CA GLY A 148 -15.84 -8.48 -11.89
C GLY A 148 -15.81 -9.85 -11.22
N ASP A 149 -14.66 -10.50 -11.13
CA ASP A 149 -14.52 -11.73 -10.34
C ASP A 149 -14.75 -11.45 -8.85
N GLU A 150 -15.35 -12.43 -8.16
CA GLU A 150 -15.54 -12.34 -6.71
C GLU A 150 -14.18 -12.31 -5.99
N GLY A 151 -14.01 -11.35 -5.10
CA GLY A 151 -12.76 -11.16 -4.34
C GLY A 151 -11.68 -10.37 -5.04
N VAL A 152 -11.72 -10.17 -6.36
CA VAL A 152 -10.66 -9.49 -7.13
C VAL A 152 -10.36 -8.08 -6.60
N GLY A 153 -11.35 -7.41 -6.01
CA GLY A 153 -11.16 -6.08 -5.40
C GLY A 153 -10.21 -6.13 -4.20
N VAL A 154 -10.24 -7.19 -3.41
CA VAL A 154 -9.31 -7.39 -2.27
C VAL A 154 -7.92 -7.72 -2.80
N ASP A 155 -7.82 -8.66 -3.74
CA ASP A 155 -6.56 -9.05 -4.35
C ASP A 155 -5.87 -7.86 -5.03
N LEU A 156 -6.65 -6.98 -5.66
CA LEU A 156 -6.17 -5.73 -6.25
C LEU A 156 -5.56 -4.80 -5.18
N ILE A 157 -6.19 -4.67 -4.02
CA ILE A 157 -5.66 -3.86 -2.91
C ILE A 157 -4.37 -4.48 -2.37
N VAL A 158 -4.35 -5.79 -2.16
CA VAL A 158 -3.17 -6.55 -1.72
C VAL A 158 -2.00 -6.32 -2.68
N ALA A 159 -2.23 -6.50 -3.98
CA ALA A 159 -1.21 -6.31 -5.01
C ALA A 159 -0.72 -4.86 -5.09
N ARG A 160 -1.62 -3.87 -5.04
CA ARG A 160 -1.27 -2.44 -5.09
C ARG A 160 -0.46 -1.99 -3.87
N ARG A 161 -0.79 -2.53 -2.70
CA ARG A 161 -0.12 -2.19 -1.43
C ARG A 161 1.11 -3.05 -1.18
N LYS A 162 1.40 -4.02 -2.04
CA LYS A 162 2.48 -5.00 -1.88
C LYS A 162 2.42 -5.67 -0.49
N LEU A 163 1.20 -6.04 -0.07
CA LEU A 163 1.01 -6.71 1.20
C LEU A 163 1.49 -8.16 1.07
N GLU A 164 2.28 -8.60 2.03
CA GLU A 164 2.65 -10.00 2.13
C GLU A 164 1.47 -10.81 2.66
N THR A 165 1.09 -11.85 1.92
CA THR A 165 -0.04 -12.73 2.25
C THR A 165 0.41 -14.08 2.80
N ALA A 166 1.72 -14.29 2.93
CA ALA A 166 2.31 -15.50 3.49
C ALA A 166 3.34 -15.13 4.56
N PHE A 167 3.44 -15.97 5.58
CA PHE A 167 4.50 -15.83 6.57
C PHE A 167 5.85 -16.22 5.96
N SER A 168 6.91 -15.53 6.35
CA SER A 168 8.28 -15.91 5.95
C SER A 168 8.67 -17.28 6.49
N ASP A 169 9.60 -17.96 5.81
CA ASP A 169 10.12 -19.26 6.28
C ASP A 169 10.71 -19.15 7.68
N GLY A 170 11.33 -18.02 8.03
CA GLY A 170 11.85 -17.76 9.37
C GLY A 170 10.75 -17.73 10.44
N ALA A 171 9.66 -16.99 10.18
CA ALA A 171 8.52 -16.93 11.10
C ALA A 171 7.85 -18.30 11.27
N LEU A 172 7.71 -19.06 10.17
CA LEU A 172 7.16 -20.42 10.23
C LEU A 172 8.07 -21.38 10.99
N ALA A 173 9.39 -21.25 10.85
CA ALA A 173 10.35 -22.08 11.58
C ALA A 173 10.33 -21.75 13.08
N GLU A 174 10.28 -20.47 13.43
CA GLU A 174 10.18 -20.00 14.83
C GLU A 174 8.88 -20.49 15.48
N ALA A 175 7.75 -20.34 14.80
CA ALA A 175 6.46 -20.82 15.28
C ALA A 175 6.45 -22.36 15.51
N ARG A 176 7.09 -23.12 14.61
CA ARG A 176 7.21 -24.58 14.77
C ARG A 176 8.14 -24.99 15.91
N ALA A 177 9.12 -24.17 16.21
CA ALA A 177 10.07 -24.41 17.31
C ALA A 177 9.55 -23.93 18.67
N ALA A 178 8.49 -23.14 18.69
CA ALA A 178 7.89 -22.64 19.93
C ALA A 178 7.32 -23.80 20.75
N VAL A 179 7.78 -23.94 21.96
CA VAL A 179 7.34 -24.94 22.94
C VAL A 179 6.92 -24.21 24.21
N LEU A 180 5.76 -24.58 24.73
CA LEU A 180 5.32 -24.05 26.03
C LEU A 180 6.21 -24.60 27.17
N ASP A 181 6.90 -23.69 27.84
CA ASP A 181 7.59 -23.98 29.09
C ASP A 181 6.63 -23.76 30.27
N GLU A 182 5.86 -24.80 30.60
CA GLU A 182 4.88 -24.75 31.72
C GLU A 182 5.55 -24.43 33.06
N ALA A 183 6.71 -25.00 33.31
CA ALA A 183 7.41 -24.79 34.59
C ALA A 183 7.94 -23.37 34.72
N GLY A 184 8.49 -22.82 33.61
CA GLY A 184 8.95 -21.44 33.55
C GLY A 184 7.78 -20.47 33.69
N ALA A 185 6.67 -20.71 33.02
CA ALA A 185 5.47 -19.87 33.10
C ALA A 185 4.94 -19.80 34.56
N LEU A 186 4.81 -20.95 35.23
CA LEU A 186 4.39 -20.98 36.65
C LEU A 186 5.37 -20.24 37.56
N ALA A 187 6.67 -20.35 37.31
CA ALA A 187 7.69 -19.64 38.07
C ALA A 187 7.64 -18.12 37.86
N GLU A 188 7.22 -17.67 36.68
CA GLU A 188 6.99 -16.27 36.34
C GLU A 188 5.67 -15.69 36.87
N GLY A 189 4.82 -16.51 37.49
CA GLY A 189 3.60 -16.10 38.16
C GLY A 189 2.32 -16.34 37.35
N TYR A 190 2.40 -17.03 36.22
CA TYR A 190 1.20 -17.50 35.52
C TYR A 190 0.48 -18.54 36.37
N ARG A 191 -0.85 -18.57 36.27
CA ARG A 191 -1.67 -19.53 37.03
C ARG A 191 -2.16 -20.65 36.12
N ASP A 192 -2.11 -21.88 36.58
CA ASP A 192 -2.72 -23.01 35.90
C ASP A 192 -4.23 -22.99 36.12
N LEU A 193 -4.99 -22.78 35.05
CA LEU A 193 -6.45 -22.72 35.06
C LEU A 193 -7.11 -23.94 34.41
N ARG A 194 -6.35 -24.98 34.05
CA ARG A 194 -6.88 -26.15 33.31
C ARG A 194 -7.95 -26.92 34.09
N GLU A 195 -7.97 -26.83 35.42
CA GLU A 195 -9.00 -27.44 36.26
C GLU A 195 -10.26 -26.55 36.45
N ARG A 196 -10.25 -25.32 35.93
CA ARG A 196 -11.41 -24.45 35.99
C ARG A 196 -12.39 -24.74 34.84
N PHE A 197 -13.68 -24.64 35.16
CA PHE A 197 -14.70 -24.62 34.11
C PHE A 197 -14.58 -23.33 33.36
N THR A 198 -14.13 -23.43 32.11
CA THR A 198 -13.92 -22.28 31.21
C THR A 198 -14.60 -22.59 29.87
N LEU A 199 -15.27 -21.61 29.28
CA LEU A 199 -15.91 -21.75 28.00
C LEU A 199 -15.71 -20.48 27.17
N THR A 200 -15.75 -20.63 25.84
CA THR A 200 -15.82 -19.52 24.88
C THR A 200 -17.19 -19.53 24.21
N ILE A 201 -17.64 -18.39 23.72
CA ILE A 201 -18.90 -18.24 22.97
C ILE A 201 -18.59 -17.55 21.66
N ASP A 202 -18.17 -18.34 20.67
CA ASP A 202 -17.71 -17.89 19.39
C ASP A 202 -18.61 -18.39 18.25
N PRO A 203 -18.60 -17.73 17.08
CA PRO A 203 -19.20 -18.28 15.85
C PRO A 203 -18.62 -19.66 15.52
N ALA A 204 -19.42 -20.52 14.89
CA ALA A 204 -19.03 -21.90 14.58
C ALA A 204 -17.80 -22.02 13.64
N ASP A 205 -17.46 -20.96 12.91
CA ASP A 205 -16.35 -20.84 11.99
C ASP A 205 -15.17 -20.03 12.53
N ALA A 206 -15.22 -19.60 13.79
CA ALA A 206 -14.10 -18.94 14.46
C ALA A 206 -12.89 -19.87 14.52
N ARG A 207 -11.70 -19.30 14.23
CA ARG A 207 -10.42 -20.03 14.24
C ARG A 207 -9.50 -19.62 15.38
N ASP A 208 -9.82 -18.51 16.01
CA ASP A 208 -9.14 -17.91 17.16
C ASP A 208 -10.19 -17.65 18.24
N PHE A 209 -9.86 -18.00 19.47
CA PHE A 209 -10.74 -17.84 20.63
C PHE A 209 -10.05 -16.85 21.57
N ASP A 210 -10.41 -15.57 21.45
CA ASP A 210 -9.75 -14.50 22.18
C ASP A 210 -10.26 -14.38 23.63
N ASP A 211 -11.59 -14.50 23.80
CA ASP A 211 -12.24 -14.29 25.09
C ASP A 211 -12.72 -15.60 25.70
N ALA A 212 -12.38 -15.84 26.95
CA ALA A 212 -12.85 -16.99 27.70
C ALA A 212 -13.60 -16.57 28.97
N LEU A 213 -14.71 -17.25 29.25
CA LEU A 213 -15.51 -17.03 30.44
C LEU A 213 -15.28 -18.17 31.44
N SER A 214 -14.93 -17.81 32.67
CA SER A 214 -14.80 -18.73 33.77
C SER A 214 -15.80 -18.45 34.88
N LEU A 215 -16.44 -19.49 35.43
CA LEU A 215 -17.43 -19.38 36.46
C LEU A 215 -16.89 -20.00 37.78
N GLU A 216 -16.85 -19.19 38.82
CA GLU A 216 -16.51 -19.66 40.15
C GLU A 216 -17.69 -19.46 41.12
N PRO A 217 -18.04 -20.50 41.92
CA PRO A 217 -19.00 -20.32 43.00
C PRO A 217 -18.38 -19.46 44.10
N VAL A 218 -18.93 -18.32 44.39
CA VAL A 218 -18.52 -17.48 45.51
C VAL A 218 -19.29 -17.90 46.74
N VAL A 219 -18.61 -18.48 47.73
CA VAL A 219 -19.19 -18.76 49.04
C VAL A 219 -19.08 -17.50 49.89
N LEU A 220 -20.22 -16.89 50.21
CA LEU A 220 -20.22 -15.75 51.13
C LEU A 220 -19.97 -16.25 52.57
N GLU A 221 -19.26 -15.47 53.39
CA GLU A 221 -19.03 -15.76 54.82
C GLU A 221 -20.31 -16.04 55.61
N SER A 222 -21.44 -15.57 55.09
CA SER A 222 -22.77 -15.81 55.69
C SER A 222 -23.38 -17.20 55.39
N GLY A 223 -22.70 -18.05 54.64
CA GLY A 223 -23.19 -19.38 54.22
C GLY A 223 -24.39 -19.34 53.24
N LYS A 224 -24.77 -18.16 52.71
CA LYS A 224 -25.85 -18.04 51.75
C LYS A 224 -25.28 -18.05 50.30
N MET A 225 -25.99 -18.72 49.40
CA MET A 225 -25.64 -18.69 48.00
C MET A 225 -25.73 -17.23 47.45
N PRO A 226 -24.73 -16.76 46.69
CA PRO A 226 -24.80 -15.43 46.09
C PRO A 226 -25.92 -15.36 45.06
N ARG A 227 -26.63 -14.19 45.01
CA ARG A 227 -27.61 -13.93 44.00
C ARG A 227 -27.03 -13.43 42.67
N SER A 228 -25.71 -13.34 42.58
CA SER A 228 -24.98 -12.87 41.39
C SER A 228 -23.76 -13.72 41.13
N VAL A 229 -23.47 -13.91 39.88
CA VAL A 229 -22.24 -14.56 39.38
C VAL A 229 -21.27 -13.42 39.00
N ARG A 230 -19.98 -13.56 39.41
CA ARG A 230 -18.95 -12.64 38.92
C ARG A 230 -18.35 -13.25 37.66
N PHE A 231 -18.38 -12.50 36.58
CA PHE A 231 -17.59 -12.80 35.41
C PHE A 231 -16.16 -12.28 35.66
N VAL A 232 -15.17 -13.06 35.35
CA VAL A 232 -13.77 -12.67 35.41
C VAL A 232 -13.27 -12.74 34.00
N ASP A 233 -13.01 -11.56 33.40
CA ASP A 233 -12.20 -11.47 32.20
C ASP A 233 -10.75 -11.75 32.59
N GLU A 234 -10.13 -12.71 31.95
CA GLU A 234 -8.70 -13.03 32.09
C GLU A 234 -7.99 -12.97 30.75
#